data_4bfb345796c7c15b62d7a08ac8649061
#
_entry.id   4bfb345796c7c15b62d7a08ac8649061
#
_cell.length_a   1.000
_cell.length_b   1.000
_cell.length_c   1.000
_cell.angle_alpha   90.00
_cell.angle_beta   90.00
_cell.angle_gamma   90.00
#
_symmetry.space_group_name_H-M   'P 1'
#
loop_
_entity.id
_entity.type
_entity.pdbx_description
1 polymer ?
#
loop_
_entity_poly.entity_id
_entity_poly.type
_entity_poly.pdbx_seq_one_letter_code
_entity_poly.pdbx_strand_id
1 'polypeptide(L)'
;MNKYQNAAHLSGRFVSEFGMEAYPHLETTKRMIQPVEQQHPGSAMMDFRNKAGDHERRLSTYVAENLPLRSFDLATFTHLAQTVQSETMRYAYKAWRRMWGETGRRKCGGALVWQLNDCWPTISWAVVDYYLVKKPAFYAIARALRSLDVGIARSDPDWTNGHNDPTLADPADFEVWISSSRLESVEARLAVSFISIATGRHVRDPIIRTVEARPNATTECVDGQRAAEIDKDDLGWGKDDPYVIHAVLEVNGKTEATDTAWPQPLKYLDFSSRGVSVEYSSCKTEVRVSAKLPVKGFVFSETQGLELSDNGFDIMPGEVHVVHIGGSGVAKAGLSWTYVGAERTEVAASRPKL
;
A
#
# COMPACT_ATOMS: atom_id res chain seq x y z
N MET A 1 -11.45 -8.00 -16.70
CA MET A 1 -10.67 -7.13 -15.79
C MET A 1 -9.32 -7.77 -15.52
N ASN A 2 -8.22 -7.01 -15.54
CA ASN A 2 -6.91 -7.56 -15.16
C ASN A 2 -6.69 -7.33 -13.67
N LYS A 3 -6.09 -8.33 -13.01
CA LYS A 3 -5.65 -8.15 -11.61
C LYS A 3 -4.57 -7.06 -11.53
N TYR A 4 -4.62 -6.20 -10.53
CA TYR A 4 -3.61 -5.15 -10.36
C TYR A 4 -2.22 -5.71 -10.03
N GLN A 5 -2.14 -6.92 -9.46
CA GLN A 5 -0.89 -7.65 -9.24
C GLN A 5 -0.16 -7.97 -10.56
N ASN A 6 -0.88 -8.02 -11.67
CA ASN A 6 -0.30 -8.28 -13.00
C ASN A 6 0.25 -7.01 -13.69
N ALA A 7 0.38 -5.89 -12.98
CA ALA A 7 0.83 -4.62 -13.55
C ALA A 7 2.15 -4.75 -14.34
N ALA A 8 3.07 -5.59 -13.91
CA ALA A 8 4.32 -5.87 -14.61
C ALA A 8 4.10 -6.30 -16.08
N HIS A 9 3.05 -7.09 -16.35
CA HIS A 9 2.74 -7.59 -17.70
C HIS A 9 2.01 -6.57 -18.57
N LEU A 10 1.54 -5.46 -17.98
CA LEU A 10 0.81 -4.40 -18.68
C LEU A 10 1.73 -3.24 -19.12
N SER A 11 3.05 -3.39 -18.96
CA SER A 11 4.00 -2.35 -19.34
C SER A 11 4.16 -2.22 -20.86
N GLY A 12 4.51 -1.02 -21.29
CA GLY A 12 5.02 -0.72 -22.63
C GLY A 12 6.41 -0.08 -22.56
N ARG A 13 6.90 0.42 -23.70
CA ARG A 13 8.13 1.23 -23.76
C ARG A 13 7.98 2.53 -22.98
N PHE A 14 6.76 3.04 -22.90
CA PHE A 14 6.33 4.17 -22.10
C PHE A 14 4.82 3.99 -21.82
N VAL A 15 4.41 4.11 -20.58
CA VAL A 15 3.01 4.04 -20.16
C VAL A 15 2.47 5.47 -20.13
N SER A 16 1.76 5.85 -21.20
CA SER A 16 1.29 7.23 -21.39
C SER A 16 0.21 7.65 -20.38
N GLU A 17 -0.58 6.69 -19.90
CA GLU A 17 -1.51 6.89 -18.80
C GLU A 17 -1.91 5.55 -18.15
N PHE A 18 -2.13 5.56 -16.86
CA PHE A 18 -2.73 4.47 -16.11
C PHE A 18 -3.32 4.97 -14.80
N GLY A 19 -4.30 4.28 -14.28
CA GLY A 19 -4.93 4.65 -13.01
C GLY A 19 -5.83 3.56 -12.46
N MET A 20 -6.22 3.75 -11.22
CA MET A 20 -7.20 2.96 -10.51
C MET A 20 -8.18 3.91 -9.83
N GLU A 21 -9.46 3.63 -9.98
CA GLU A 21 -10.51 4.40 -9.34
C GLU A 21 -10.54 4.19 -7.83
N ALA A 22 -10.88 5.25 -7.09
CA ALA A 22 -11.23 5.17 -5.67
C ALA A 22 -12.10 6.35 -5.23
N TYR A 23 -12.86 6.14 -4.16
CA TYR A 23 -13.57 7.22 -3.49
C TYR A 23 -12.58 8.22 -2.88
N PRO A 24 -12.91 9.53 -2.88
CA PRO A 24 -12.18 10.49 -2.05
C PRO A 24 -12.41 10.18 -0.56
N HIS A 25 -11.71 10.87 0.34
CA HIS A 25 -11.92 10.70 1.77
C HIS A 25 -13.40 10.98 2.17
N LEU A 26 -13.82 10.35 3.25
CA LEU A 26 -15.21 10.38 3.72
C LEU A 26 -15.76 11.82 3.86
N GLU A 27 -14.96 12.76 4.35
CA GLU A 27 -15.37 14.16 4.49
C GLU A 27 -15.61 14.82 3.13
N THR A 28 -14.79 14.54 2.13
CA THR A 28 -15.01 15.00 0.76
C THR A 28 -16.29 14.41 0.18
N THR A 29 -16.52 13.11 0.40
CA THR A 29 -17.75 12.44 -0.07
C THR A 29 -18.98 13.05 0.57
N LYS A 30 -19.00 13.25 1.87
CA LYS A 30 -20.10 13.92 2.58
C LYS A 30 -20.34 15.35 2.10
N ARG A 31 -19.27 16.08 1.78
CA ARG A 31 -19.34 17.44 1.28
C ARG A 31 -19.90 17.53 -0.14
N MET A 32 -19.56 16.58 -1.01
CA MET A 32 -20.02 16.58 -2.41
C MET A 32 -21.43 16.03 -2.57
N ILE A 33 -21.96 15.27 -1.60
CA ILE A 33 -23.30 14.67 -1.61
C ILE A 33 -24.08 15.20 -0.41
N GLN A 34 -24.91 16.20 -0.63
CA GLN A 34 -25.66 16.87 0.45
C GLN A 34 -26.80 16.03 1.03
N PRO A 35 -27.62 15.28 0.22
CA PRO A 35 -28.64 14.40 0.81
C PRO A 35 -27.96 13.23 1.55
N VAL A 36 -28.09 13.20 2.88
CA VAL A 36 -27.45 12.19 3.74
C VAL A 36 -27.89 10.77 3.37
N GLU A 37 -29.14 10.61 2.99
CA GLU A 37 -29.70 9.34 2.51
C GLU A 37 -29.08 8.84 1.22
N GLN A 38 -28.35 9.69 0.49
CA GLN A 38 -27.61 9.33 -0.72
C GLN A 38 -26.12 9.08 -0.44
N GLN A 39 -25.66 9.20 0.82
CA GLN A 39 -24.27 8.98 1.20
C GLN A 39 -23.97 7.49 1.44
N HIS A 40 -24.19 6.66 0.43
CA HIS A 40 -23.87 5.24 0.46
C HIS A 40 -23.48 4.74 -0.93
N PRO A 41 -22.63 3.70 -1.05
CA PRO A 41 -22.28 3.10 -2.33
C PRO A 41 -23.55 2.66 -3.11
N GLY A 42 -23.55 2.89 -4.42
CA GLY A 42 -24.69 2.54 -5.29
C GLY A 42 -25.89 3.47 -5.19
N SER A 43 -25.80 4.63 -4.55
CA SER A 43 -26.86 5.65 -4.63
C SER A 43 -26.82 6.40 -5.95
N ALA A 44 -27.95 6.95 -6.38
CA ALA A 44 -28.04 7.73 -7.62
C ALA A 44 -27.05 8.94 -7.62
N MET A 45 -26.82 9.56 -6.47
CA MET A 45 -25.87 10.66 -6.36
C MET A 45 -24.42 10.19 -6.43
N MET A 46 -24.11 9.00 -5.91
CA MET A 46 -22.79 8.39 -6.06
C MET A 46 -22.51 8.07 -7.53
N ASP A 47 -23.46 7.44 -8.23
CA ASP A 47 -23.36 7.16 -9.66
C ASP A 47 -23.18 8.44 -10.48
N PHE A 48 -23.98 9.48 -10.20
CA PHE A 48 -23.82 10.78 -10.85
C PHE A 48 -22.42 11.41 -10.64
N ARG A 49 -21.84 11.19 -9.48
CA ARG A 49 -20.51 11.71 -9.13
C ARG A 49 -19.37 10.78 -9.58
N ASN A 50 -19.65 9.58 -10.03
CA ASN A 50 -18.63 8.63 -10.47
C ASN A 50 -18.23 8.89 -11.93
N LYS A 51 -16.92 9.03 -12.19
CA LYS A 51 -16.34 9.25 -13.53
C LYS A 51 -16.13 7.96 -14.31
N ALA A 52 -16.10 6.81 -13.65
CA ALA A 52 -15.86 5.54 -14.31
C ALA A 52 -17.13 5.04 -15.01
N GLY A 53 -16.96 4.43 -16.17
CA GLY A 53 -17.98 3.53 -16.72
C GLY A 53 -18.18 2.33 -15.81
N ASP A 54 -19.36 1.77 -15.77
CA ASP A 54 -19.78 0.68 -14.88
C ASP A 54 -19.87 1.06 -13.38
N HIS A 55 -19.66 2.33 -13.03
CA HIS A 55 -19.82 2.85 -11.66
C HIS A 55 -19.22 1.91 -10.59
N GLU A 56 -20.01 1.52 -9.60
CA GLU A 56 -19.59 0.67 -8.48
C GLU A 56 -19.22 -0.77 -8.88
N ARG A 57 -19.68 -1.25 -10.03
CA ARG A 57 -19.45 -2.65 -10.44
C ARG A 57 -17.98 -3.01 -10.52
N ARG A 58 -17.19 -2.19 -11.20
CA ARG A 58 -15.74 -2.43 -11.36
C ARG A 58 -15.03 -2.33 -10.02
N LEU A 59 -15.29 -1.25 -9.27
CA LEU A 59 -14.65 -0.99 -8.00
C LEU A 59 -15.00 -2.06 -6.97
N SER A 60 -16.29 -2.43 -6.86
CA SER A 60 -16.74 -3.50 -5.96
C SER A 60 -16.09 -4.84 -6.30
N THR A 61 -15.89 -5.15 -7.59
CA THR A 61 -15.20 -6.37 -7.99
C THR A 61 -13.76 -6.38 -7.49
N TYR A 62 -13.00 -5.31 -7.71
CA TYR A 62 -11.62 -5.24 -7.22
C TYR A 62 -11.54 -5.32 -5.70
N VAL A 63 -12.43 -4.66 -4.97
CA VAL A 63 -12.47 -4.73 -3.51
C VAL A 63 -12.80 -6.14 -3.05
N ALA A 64 -13.88 -6.74 -3.54
CA ALA A 64 -14.36 -8.06 -3.09
C ALA A 64 -13.43 -9.22 -3.50
N GLU A 65 -12.72 -9.09 -4.62
CA GLU A 65 -11.73 -10.09 -5.04
C GLU A 65 -10.49 -10.10 -4.14
N ASN A 66 -10.07 -8.96 -3.63
CA ASN A 66 -8.76 -8.80 -2.99
C ASN A 66 -8.83 -8.61 -1.48
N LEU A 67 -9.85 -7.92 -0.95
CA LEU A 67 -9.89 -7.42 0.43
C LEU A 67 -11.07 -7.97 1.23
N PRO A 68 -10.98 -8.05 2.57
CA PRO A 68 -12.06 -8.55 3.41
C PRO A 68 -13.22 -7.53 3.51
N LEU A 69 -14.11 -7.54 2.54
CA LEU A 69 -15.30 -6.69 2.52
C LEU A 69 -16.38 -7.26 3.47
N ARG A 70 -16.31 -6.87 4.74
CA ARG A 70 -17.25 -7.30 5.80
C ARG A 70 -18.50 -6.43 5.89
N SER A 71 -18.44 -5.20 5.40
CA SER A 71 -19.55 -4.24 5.38
C SER A 71 -19.48 -3.38 4.13
N PHE A 72 -20.64 -3.05 3.58
CA PHE A 72 -20.78 -2.17 2.42
C PHE A 72 -21.19 -0.74 2.82
N ASP A 73 -20.87 -0.32 4.06
CA ASP A 73 -21.02 1.06 4.48
C ASP A 73 -20.00 1.98 3.81
N LEU A 74 -20.32 3.26 3.76
CA LEU A 74 -19.52 4.25 3.04
C LEU A 74 -18.07 4.34 3.56
N ALA A 75 -17.88 4.30 4.88
CA ALA A 75 -16.54 4.45 5.47
C ALA A 75 -15.64 3.24 5.16
N THR A 76 -16.16 2.03 5.36
CA THR A 76 -15.46 0.78 5.05
C THR A 76 -15.15 0.69 3.57
N PHE A 77 -16.14 0.94 2.70
CA PHE A 77 -15.95 0.86 1.26
C PHE A 77 -14.95 1.90 0.75
N THR A 78 -15.01 3.14 1.26
CA THR A 78 -14.02 4.19 0.94
C THR A 78 -12.60 3.72 1.26
N HIS A 79 -12.36 3.21 2.47
CA HIS A 79 -11.04 2.75 2.87
C HIS A 79 -10.53 1.59 2.00
N LEU A 80 -11.36 0.59 1.75
CA LEU A 80 -10.97 -0.55 0.92
C LEU A 80 -10.72 -0.15 -0.53
N ALA A 81 -11.54 0.74 -1.11
CA ALA A 81 -11.33 1.28 -2.44
C ALA A 81 -10.01 2.07 -2.55
N GLN A 82 -9.70 2.90 -1.57
CA GLN A 82 -8.42 3.61 -1.49
C GLN A 82 -7.23 2.67 -1.31
N THR A 83 -7.40 1.56 -0.58
CA THR A 83 -6.38 0.52 -0.45
C THR A 83 -6.11 -0.14 -1.80
N VAL A 84 -7.14 -0.50 -2.57
CA VAL A 84 -7.00 -1.04 -3.94
C VAL A 84 -6.28 -0.05 -4.84
N GLN A 85 -6.64 1.24 -4.79
CA GLN A 85 -5.96 2.28 -5.56
C GLN A 85 -4.47 2.36 -5.20
N SER A 86 -4.15 2.42 -3.91
CA SER A 86 -2.77 2.51 -3.41
C SER A 86 -1.93 1.30 -3.83
N GLU A 87 -2.46 0.10 -3.69
CA GLU A 87 -1.79 -1.12 -4.11
C GLU A 87 -1.56 -1.14 -5.62
N THR A 88 -2.56 -0.77 -6.41
CA THR A 88 -2.41 -0.68 -7.88
C THR A 88 -1.28 0.27 -8.27
N MET A 89 -1.24 1.46 -7.67
CA MET A 89 -0.19 2.44 -7.96
C MET A 89 1.19 1.93 -7.52
N ARG A 90 1.28 1.32 -6.33
CA ARG A 90 2.52 0.74 -5.80
C ARG A 90 3.06 -0.36 -6.72
N TYR A 91 2.23 -1.36 -7.05
CA TYR A 91 2.63 -2.46 -7.93
C TYR A 91 3.10 -1.97 -9.30
N ALA A 92 2.34 -1.07 -9.91
CA ALA A 92 2.63 -0.56 -11.24
C ALA A 92 3.95 0.23 -11.27
N TYR A 93 4.07 1.25 -10.42
CA TYR A 93 5.27 2.09 -10.41
C TYR A 93 6.54 1.31 -10.04
N LYS A 94 6.48 0.44 -9.03
CA LYS A 94 7.65 -0.37 -8.64
C LYS A 94 8.06 -1.33 -9.77
N ALA A 95 7.12 -2.06 -10.37
CA ALA A 95 7.39 -2.99 -11.46
C ALA A 95 7.93 -2.27 -12.71
N TRP A 96 7.33 -1.17 -13.11
CA TRP A 96 7.78 -0.44 -14.32
C TRP A 96 9.10 0.31 -14.11
N ARG A 97 9.37 0.80 -12.89
CA ARG A 97 10.71 1.31 -12.54
C ARG A 97 11.77 0.21 -12.59
N ARG A 98 11.46 -1.01 -12.11
CA ARG A 98 12.34 -2.16 -12.27
C ARG A 98 12.71 -2.37 -13.75
N MET A 99 11.75 -2.19 -14.66
CA MET A 99 11.93 -2.35 -16.10
C MET A 99 12.77 -1.24 -16.76
N TRP A 100 13.10 -0.17 -16.04
CA TRP A 100 14.14 0.74 -16.48
C TRP A 100 15.46 -0.01 -16.63
N GLY A 101 15.70 -1.03 -15.80
CA GLY A 101 16.81 -1.97 -15.98
C GLY A 101 18.17 -1.29 -15.96
N GLU A 102 19.04 -1.69 -16.89
CA GLU A 102 20.39 -1.17 -17.05
C GLU A 102 20.63 -0.65 -18.46
N THR A 103 21.71 0.08 -18.68
CA THR A 103 22.12 0.60 -20.00
C THR A 103 22.18 -0.52 -21.03
N GLY A 104 21.52 -0.34 -22.18
CA GLY A 104 21.43 -1.31 -23.25
C GLY A 104 20.28 -2.33 -23.10
N ARG A 105 19.63 -2.42 -21.93
CA ARG A 105 18.53 -3.39 -21.66
C ARG A 105 17.25 -2.73 -21.15
N ARG A 106 17.09 -1.43 -21.36
CA ARG A 106 15.94 -0.68 -20.88
C ARG A 106 14.66 -1.10 -21.59
N LYS A 107 13.60 -1.40 -20.80
CA LYS A 107 12.31 -1.85 -21.32
C LYS A 107 11.23 -0.77 -21.19
N CYS A 108 11.08 -0.15 -20.00
CA CYS A 108 10.11 0.90 -19.75
C CYS A 108 10.82 2.21 -19.39
N GLY A 109 10.59 3.27 -20.16
CA GLY A 109 11.22 4.58 -19.99
C GLY A 109 10.44 5.56 -19.13
N GLY A 110 9.20 5.24 -18.75
CA GLY A 110 8.38 6.08 -17.89
C GLY A 110 6.93 5.65 -17.82
N ALA A 111 6.24 6.21 -16.82
CA ALA A 111 4.82 5.99 -16.61
C ALA A 111 4.17 7.25 -16.03
N LEU A 112 3.00 7.62 -16.54
CA LEU A 112 2.22 8.78 -16.11
C LEU A 112 0.92 8.33 -15.48
N VAL A 113 0.61 8.87 -14.30
CA VAL A 113 -0.64 8.57 -13.61
C VAL A 113 -1.81 9.31 -14.27
N TRP A 114 -2.88 8.60 -14.53
CA TRP A 114 -4.19 9.16 -14.76
C TRP A 114 -5.08 8.89 -13.56
N GLN A 115 -5.33 9.92 -12.67
CA GLN A 115 -4.85 11.30 -12.89
C GLN A 115 -4.35 11.90 -11.58
N LEU A 116 -3.65 13.02 -11.65
CA LEU A 116 -3.13 13.70 -10.47
C LEU A 116 -4.26 14.23 -9.59
N ASN A 117 -5.16 15.06 -10.15
CA ASN A 117 -6.22 15.71 -9.39
C ASN A 117 -7.52 15.87 -10.16
N ASP A 118 -8.60 16.06 -9.40
CA ASP A 118 -9.93 16.30 -9.95
C ASP A 118 -10.19 17.78 -10.27
N CYS A 119 -11.03 18.05 -11.28
CA CYS A 119 -11.49 19.38 -11.65
C CYS A 119 -12.89 19.72 -11.10
N TRP A 120 -13.58 18.77 -10.48
CA TRP A 120 -14.83 18.96 -9.77
C TRP A 120 -14.99 17.85 -8.71
N PRO A 121 -15.90 18.02 -7.69
CA PRO A 121 -16.06 17.00 -6.65
C PRO A 121 -16.64 15.70 -7.22
N THR A 122 -15.86 14.62 -7.20
CA THR A 122 -16.20 13.38 -7.90
C THR A 122 -15.49 12.15 -7.32
N ILE A 123 -15.92 10.98 -7.73
CA ILE A 123 -15.23 9.71 -7.59
C ILE A 123 -14.47 9.45 -8.89
N SER A 124 -13.17 9.20 -8.82
CA SER A 124 -12.32 9.11 -10.00
C SER A 124 -11.00 8.39 -9.72
N TRP A 125 -10.15 8.35 -10.73
CA TRP A 125 -8.76 7.86 -10.67
C TRP A 125 -7.79 8.86 -10.00
N ALA A 126 -8.24 10.09 -9.71
CA ALA A 126 -7.40 11.13 -9.12
C ALA A 126 -6.82 10.66 -7.77
N VAL A 127 -5.54 11.00 -7.54
CA VAL A 127 -4.84 10.72 -6.28
C VAL A 127 -4.88 11.91 -5.32
N VAL A 128 -5.31 13.07 -5.82
CA VAL A 128 -5.67 14.27 -5.05
C VAL A 128 -7.08 14.67 -5.44
N ASP A 129 -7.98 14.84 -4.49
CA ASP A 129 -9.36 15.20 -4.81
C ASP A 129 -9.55 16.69 -5.16
N TYR A 130 -10.76 17.07 -5.54
CA TYR A 130 -11.09 18.45 -5.90
C TYR A 130 -10.77 19.46 -4.81
N TYR A 131 -10.87 19.09 -3.54
CA TYR A 131 -10.58 19.99 -2.40
C TYR A 131 -9.11 19.96 -1.98
N LEU A 132 -8.25 19.39 -2.82
CA LEU A 132 -6.82 19.23 -2.61
C LEU A 132 -6.46 18.30 -1.44
N VAL A 133 -7.36 17.38 -1.08
CA VAL A 133 -7.09 16.34 -0.10
C VAL A 133 -6.43 15.15 -0.80
N LYS A 134 -5.28 14.73 -0.29
CA LYS A 134 -4.50 13.63 -0.87
C LYS A 134 -5.13 12.29 -0.47
N LYS A 135 -5.33 11.41 -1.45
CA LYS A 135 -5.69 10.00 -1.17
C LYS A 135 -4.42 9.19 -0.80
N PRO A 136 -4.54 8.06 -0.10
CA PRO A 136 -3.39 7.20 0.25
C PRO A 136 -2.49 6.84 -0.94
N ALA A 137 -3.06 6.71 -2.14
CA ALA A 137 -2.31 6.44 -3.37
C ALA A 137 -1.28 7.54 -3.74
N PHE A 138 -1.53 8.81 -3.37
CA PHE A 138 -0.54 9.88 -3.55
C PHE A 138 0.77 9.55 -2.84
N TYR A 139 0.69 9.07 -1.60
CA TYR A 139 1.86 8.71 -0.80
C TYR A 139 2.51 7.41 -1.28
N ALA A 140 1.70 6.44 -1.74
CA ALA A 140 2.22 5.22 -2.35
C ALA A 140 3.08 5.53 -3.60
N ILE A 141 2.62 6.45 -4.45
CA ILE A 141 3.39 6.94 -5.61
C ILE A 141 4.65 7.67 -5.14
N ALA A 142 4.54 8.56 -4.16
CA ALA A 142 5.69 9.33 -3.64
C ALA A 142 6.78 8.39 -3.10
N ARG A 143 6.41 7.33 -2.37
CA ARG A 143 7.34 6.30 -1.91
C ARG A 143 7.98 5.54 -3.07
N ALA A 144 7.17 5.07 -4.03
CA ALA A 144 7.65 4.32 -5.19
C ALA A 144 8.55 5.15 -6.12
N LEU A 145 8.48 6.48 -6.09
CA LEU A 145 9.28 7.40 -6.90
C LEU A 145 10.49 8.01 -6.16
N ARG A 146 10.83 7.54 -4.95
CA ARG A 146 12.05 7.97 -4.25
C ARG A 146 13.29 7.73 -5.13
N SER A 147 14.32 8.55 -4.94
CA SER A 147 15.57 8.42 -5.71
C SER A 147 16.25 7.06 -5.54
N LEU A 148 16.03 6.42 -4.40
CA LEU A 148 16.43 5.05 -4.10
C LEU A 148 15.23 4.34 -3.48
N ASP A 149 14.82 3.22 -4.07
CA ASP A 149 13.65 2.45 -3.64
C ASP A 149 13.92 0.95 -3.73
N VAL A 150 13.28 0.17 -2.86
CA VAL A 150 13.32 -1.28 -2.88
C VAL A 150 11.95 -1.82 -3.29
N GLY A 151 11.92 -2.86 -4.09
CA GLY A 151 10.69 -3.54 -4.51
C GLY A 151 10.77 -5.03 -4.28
N ILE A 152 9.62 -5.62 -4.00
CA ILE A 152 9.42 -7.07 -3.87
C ILE A 152 8.37 -7.51 -4.89
N ALA A 153 8.65 -8.56 -5.64
CA ALA A 153 7.66 -9.32 -6.38
C ALA A 153 7.49 -10.68 -5.70
N ARG A 154 6.25 -11.06 -5.42
CA ARG A 154 5.88 -12.38 -4.92
C ARG A 154 4.96 -13.02 -5.95
N SER A 155 5.20 -14.28 -6.31
CA SER A 155 4.27 -15.02 -7.15
C SER A 155 3.06 -15.44 -6.34
N ASP A 156 1.90 -15.19 -6.89
CA ASP A 156 0.62 -15.52 -6.24
C ASP A 156 -0.19 -16.44 -7.17
N PRO A 157 -0.97 -17.38 -6.63
CA PRO A 157 -1.85 -18.21 -7.42
C PRO A 157 -2.96 -17.37 -8.04
N ASP A 158 -3.59 -17.90 -9.07
CA ASP A 158 -4.79 -17.31 -9.61
C ASP A 158 -6.03 -17.72 -8.80
N TRP A 159 -6.37 -16.94 -7.77
CA TRP A 159 -7.55 -17.18 -6.91
C TRP A 159 -8.88 -16.78 -7.56
N THR A 160 -8.86 -16.16 -8.75
CA THR A 160 -10.08 -15.74 -9.47
C THR A 160 -10.49 -16.74 -10.54
N ASN A 161 -9.67 -17.74 -10.83
CA ASN A 161 -9.88 -18.66 -11.94
C ASN A 161 -10.26 -20.06 -11.44
N GLY A 162 -11.54 -20.36 -11.43
CA GLY A 162 -12.04 -21.73 -11.34
C GLY A 162 -12.37 -22.24 -9.93
N HIS A 163 -12.39 -23.56 -9.82
CA HIS A 163 -12.86 -24.35 -8.68
C HIS A 163 -11.80 -24.56 -7.60
N ASN A 164 -10.92 -23.59 -7.43
CA ASN A 164 -9.78 -23.74 -6.56
C ASN A 164 -10.18 -23.75 -5.10
N ASP A 165 -9.53 -24.59 -4.35
CA ASP A 165 -9.50 -24.56 -2.89
C ASP A 165 -9.20 -23.11 -2.46
N PRO A 166 -10.03 -22.50 -1.59
CA PRO A 166 -9.80 -21.13 -1.11
C PRO A 166 -8.63 -21.07 -0.11
N THR A 167 -7.55 -21.75 -0.41
CA THR A 167 -6.31 -21.71 0.37
C THR A 167 -5.38 -20.63 -0.18
N LEU A 168 -4.60 -20.04 0.73
CA LEU A 168 -3.43 -19.26 0.34
C LEU A 168 -2.45 -20.19 -0.36
N ALA A 169 -1.74 -19.67 -1.36
CA ALA A 169 -0.73 -20.45 -2.07
C ALA A 169 0.34 -20.99 -1.13
N ASP A 170 0.92 -22.10 -1.55
CA ASP A 170 2.22 -22.57 -1.03
C ASP A 170 3.27 -21.45 -1.09
N PRO A 171 4.36 -21.57 -0.30
CA PRO A 171 5.41 -20.55 -0.26
C PRO A 171 5.80 -20.14 -1.68
N ALA A 172 5.50 -18.90 -2.01
CA ALA A 172 5.67 -18.39 -3.34
C ALA A 172 7.12 -18.04 -3.61
N ASP A 173 7.56 -18.19 -4.85
CA ASP A 173 8.79 -17.59 -5.32
C ASP A 173 8.72 -16.08 -5.12
N PHE A 174 9.82 -15.45 -4.76
CA PHE A 174 9.90 -14.01 -4.62
C PHE A 174 11.20 -13.45 -5.18
N GLU A 175 11.15 -12.20 -5.55
CA GLU A 175 12.27 -11.44 -6.07
C GLU A 175 12.38 -10.11 -5.34
N VAL A 176 13.59 -9.61 -5.14
CA VAL A 176 13.84 -8.31 -4.53
C VAL A 176 14.84 -7.53 -5.37
N TRP A 177 14.54 -6.28 -5.65
CA TRP A 177 15.40 -5.38 -6.43
C TRP A 177 15.47 -4.00 -5.80
N ILE A 178 16.49 -3.24 -6.20
CA ILE A 178 16.66 -1.82 -5.89
C ILE A 178 16.52 -1.04 -7.20
N SER A 179 15.68 -0.02 -7.20
CA SER A 179 15.58 0.97 -8.29
C SER A 179 16.24 2.26 -7.86
N SER A 180 17.26 2.72 -8.61
CA SER A 180 17.99 3.95 -8.33
C SER A 180 17.86 4.94 -9.49
N SER A 181 17.53 6.20 -9.18
CA SER A 181 17.69 7.35 -10.06
C SER A 181 18.87 8.24 -9.67
N ARG A 182 19.64 7.85 -8.65
CA ARG A 182 20.89 8.52 -8.26
C ARG A 182 21.94 8.31 -9.36
N LEU A 183 22.78 9.31 -9.58
CA LEU A 183 23.80 9.27 -10.65
C LEU A 183 25.10 8.62 -10.19
N GLU A 184 25.22 8.27 -8.91
CA GLU A 184 26.36 7.59 -8.29
C GLU A 184 25.92 6.26 -7.70
N SER A 185 26.84 5.31 -7.62
CA SER A 185 26.65 4.06 -6.88
C SER A 185 26.41 4.34 -5.40
N VAL A 186 25.56 3.55 -4.79
CA VAL A 186 25.24 3.66 -3.36
C VAL A 186 25.41 2.30 -2.71
N GLU A 187 26.32 2.20 -1.74
CA GLU A 187 26.38 1.03 -0.87
C GLU A 187 25.20 1.07 0.11
N ALA A 188 24.44 0.00 0.14
CA ALA A 188 23.25 -0.14 0.96
C ALA A 188 23.21 -1.50 1.66
N ARG A 189 22.64 -1.53 2.85
CA ARG A 189 22.28 -2.76 3.56
C ARG A 189 20.85 -3.11 3.23
N LEU A 190 20.63 -4.28 2.64
CA LEU A 190 19.30 -4.85 2.39
C LEU A 190 19.03 -5.93 3.45
N ALA A 191 17.90 -5.81 4.15
CA ALA A 191 17.36 -6.85 5.03
C ALA A 191 16.00 -7.28 4.51
N VAL A 192 15.79 -8.59 4.30
CA VAL A 192 14.51 -9.18 3.88
C VAL A 192 14.04 -10.12 4.97
N SER A 193 12.95 -9.77 5.62
CA SER A 193 12.35 -10.49 6.75
C SER A 193 11.07 -11.19 6.33
N PHE A 194 10.73 -12.27 7.03
CA PHE A 194 9.53 -13.08 6.82
C PHE A 194 8.77 -13.08 8.14
N ILE A 195 7.63 -12.37 8.20
CA ILE A 195 6.94 -12.04 9.44
C ILE A 195 5.56 -12.67 9.44
N SER A 196 5.30 -13.59 10.40
CA SER A 196 3.98 -14.20 10.61
C SER A 196 2.90 -13.14 10.81
N ILE A 197 1.81 -13.25 10.08
CA ILE A 197 0.66 -12.35 10.20
C ILE A 197 -0.08 -12.57 11.51
N ALA A 198 -0.10 -13.81 11.99
CA ALA A 198 -0.82 -14.18 13.21
C ALA A 198 -0.03 -13.80 14.47
N THR A 199 1.29 -13.96 14.47
CA THR A 199 2.10 -13.83 15.69
C THR A 199 3.02 -12.61 15.70
N GLY A 200 3.28 -12.00 14.55
CA GLY A 200 4.23 -10.90 14.40
C GLY A 200 5.71 -11.32 14.55
N ARG A 201 5.98 -12.62 14.68
CA ARG A 201 7.34 -13.14 14.83
C ARG A 201 7.95 -13.48 13.47
N HIS A 202 9.25 -13.48 13.42
CA HIS A 202 9.97 -14.01 12.26
C HIS A 202 9.69 -15.52 12.14
N VAL A 203 9.26 -15.96 10.96
CA VAL A 203 9.05 -17.39 10.65
C VAL A 203 10.35 -18.07 10.23
N ARG A 204 11.38 -17.27 9.93
CA ARG A 204 12.75 -17.71 9.61
C ARG A 204 13.73 -16.55 9.76
N ASP A 205 15.01 -16.85 9.71
CA ASP A 205 16.07 -15.85 9.74
C ASP A 205 15.98 -14.90 8.53
N PRO A 206 16.21 -13.60 8.73
CA PRO A 206 16.20 -12.64 7.64
C PRO A 206 17.39 -12.85 6.69
N ILE A 207 17.16 -12.56 5.40
CA ILE A 207 18.24 -12.45 4.43
C ILE A 207 18.86 -11.07 4.59
N ILE A 208 20.16 -11.00 4.89
CA ILE A 208 20.89 -9.74 5.03
C ILE A 208 21.99 -9.70 3.98
N ARG A 209 22.04 -8.62 3.20
CA ARG A 209 23.07 -8.41 2.16
C ARG A 209 23.56 -6.97 2.16
N THR A 210 24.86 -6.78 1.92
CA THR A 210 25.39 -5.50 1.47
C THR A 210 25.35 -5.49 -0.05
N VAL A 211 24.73 -4.47 -0.64
CA VAL A 211 24.48 -4.37 -2.08
C VAL A 211 24.96 -3.00 -2.55
N GLU A 212 25.68 -2.98 -3.66
CA GLU A 212 25.99 -1.75 -4.38
C GLU A 212 24.84 -1.45 -5.38
N ALA A 213 23.99 -0.48 -5.03
CA ALA A 213 22.94 -0.02 -5.91
C ALA A 213 23.55 0.77 -7.10
N ARG A 214 23.35 0.27 -8.33
CA ARG A 214 23.91 0.88 -9.54
C ARG A 214 23.30 2.24 -9.84
N PRO A 215 24.09 3.17 -10.41
CA PRO A 215 23.60 4.50 -10.74
C PRO A 215 22.58 4.44 -11.88
N ASN A 216 21.49 5.17 -11.73
CA ASN A 216 20.40 5.29 -12.72
C ASN A 216 20.00 3.96 -13.37
N ALA A 217 19.81 2.94 -12.52
CA ALA A 217 19.56 1.57 -12.97
C ALA A 217 18.77 0.77 -11.93
N THR A 218 18.39 -0.45 -12.32
CA THR A 218 17.90 -1.48 -11.43
C THR A 218 19.04 -2.42 -11.03
N THR A 219 19.10 -2.77 -9.75
CA THR A 219 19.99 -3.78 -9.20
C THR A 219 19.15 -4.92 -8.66
N GLU A 220 19.22 -6.09 -9.29
CA GLU A 220 18.56 -7.31 -8.80
C GLU A 220 19.34 -7.84 -7.58
N CYS A 221 18.64 -8.06 -6.48
CA CYS A 221 19.25 -8.41 -5.20
C CYS A 221 18.94 -9.84 -4.78
N VAL A 222 17.71 -10.30 -5.02
CA VAL A 222 17.27 -11.68 -4.80
C VAL A 222 16.53 -12.08 -6.07
N ASP A 223 17.05 -13.07 -6.78
CA ASP A 223 16.53 -13.53 -8.06
C ASP A 223 15.95 -14.94 -7.87
N GLY A 224 14.65 -15.09 -8.14
CA GLY A 224 13.95 -16.37 -8.25
C GLY A 224 14.19 -17.38 -7.13
N GLN A 225 14.67 -16.96 -5.97
CA GLN A 225 14.77 -17.88 -4.85
C GLN A 225 13.38 -18.26 -4.42
N ARG A 226 13.11 -19.56 -4.53
CA ARG A 226 11.99 -20.13 -3.79
C ARG A 226 12.20 -19.79 -2.32
N ALA A 227 11.17 -19.29 -1.69
CA ALA A 227 11.10 -19.33 -0.23
C ALA A 227 11.33 -20.77 0.29
N ALA A 228 11.24 -21.76 -0.59
CA ALA A 228 11.38 -23.20 -0.38
C ALA A 228 12.78 -23.82 -0.62
N GLU A 229 13.83 -23.05 -0.93
CA GLU A 229 15.22 -23.55 -0.77
C GLU A 229 15.62 -23.63 0.70
N ILE A 230 14.71 -23.29 1.57
CA ILE A 230 14.79 -23.48 3.00
C ILE A 230 14.25 -24.87 3.27
N ASP A 231 15.16 -25.72 3.71
CA ASP A 231 15.01 -27.09 4.15
C ASP A 231 13.65 -27.75 3.83
N LYS A 232 13.66 -28.76 2.99
CA LYS A 232 12.44 -29.51 2.59
C LYS A 232 11.69 -30.14 3.78
N ASP A 233 12.32 -30.15 4.95
CA ASP A 233 11.76 -30.68 6.18
C ASP A 233 10.92 -29.63 6.95
N ASP A 234 11.00 -28.32 6.60
CA ASP A 234 10.21 -27.24 7.18
C ASP A 234 8.97 -26.88 6.33
N LEU A 235 8.43 -27.82 5.58
CA LEU A 235 7.30 -27.64 4.66
C LEU A 235 5.95 -27.28 5.33
N GLY A 236 5.91 -27.08 6.63
CA GLY A 236 4.68 -26.72 7.36
C GLY A 236 4.35 -25.24 7.40
N TRP A 237 5.31 -24.35 7.20
CA TRP A 237 5.12 -22.93 7.44
C TRP A 237 4.84 -22.12 6.17
N GLY A 238 3.70 -21.67 6.00
CA GLY A 238 3.22 -20.92 4.87
C GLY A 238 1.77 -21.22 4.58
N LYS A 239 1.36 -22.47 4.72
CA LYS A 239 -0.04 -22.86 4.57
C LYS A 239 -0.80 -22.62 5.86
N ASP A 240 -0.21 -22.96 7.00
CA ASP A 240 -0.81 -22.83 8.34
C ASP A 240 -0.43 -21.52 9.05
N ASP A 241 0.66 -20.85 8.65
CA ASP A 241 1.11 -19.56 9.20
C ASP A 241 1.50 -18.58 8.07
N PRO A 242 0.53 -17.91 7.45
CA PRO A 242 0.80 -16.96 6.38
C PRO A 242 1.68 -15.80 6.88
N TYR A 243 2.64 -15.39 6.05
CA TYR A 243 3.64 -14.38 6.41
C TYR A 243 3.76 -13.26 5.36
N VAL A 244 4.19 -12.10 5.83
CA VAL A 244 4.58 -10.96 5.00
C VAL A 244 6.07 -11.06 4.71
N ILE A 245 6.47 -10.83 3.46
CA ILE A 245 7.87 -10.58 3.10
C ILE A 245 8.08 -9.07 3.23
N HIS A 246 9.05 -8.65 4.04
CA HIS A 246 9.35 -7.26 4.32
C HIS A 246 10.80 -6.95 4.00
N ALA A 247 11.04 -6.03 3.07
CA ALA A 247 12.36 -5.55 2.71
C ALA A 247 12.60 -4.16 3.28
N VAL A 248 13.76 -3.99 3.90
CA VAL A 248 14.26 -2.72 4.42
C VAL A 248 15.60 -2.41 3.75
N LEU A 249 15.69 -1.23 3.14
CA LEU A 249 16.91 -0.72 2.53
C LEU A 249 17.47 0.41 3.39
N GLU A 250 18.69 0.23 3.87
CA GLU A 250 19.39 1.20 4.72
C GLU A 250 20.66 1.74 4.03
N VAL A 251 20.87 3.04 4.15
CA VAL A 251 22.11 3.70 3.73
C VAL A 251 22.65 4.49 4.92
N ASN A 252 23.92 4.25 5.27
CA ASN A 252 24.58 4.88 6.42
C ASN A 252 23.78 4.72 7.74
N GLY A 253 23.17 3.54 7.94
CA GLY A 253 22.37 3.22 9.14
C GLY A 253 21.01 3.91 9.23
N LYS A 254 20.55 4.53 8.14
CA LYS A 254 19.20 5.12 8.05
C LYS A 254 18.36 4.38 7.02
N THR A 255 17.11 4.11 7.37
CA THR A 255 16.13 3.54 6.43
C THR A 255 15.84 4.53 5.32
N GLU A 256 16.13 4.16 4.08
CA GLU A 256 15.85 4.92 2.86
C GLU A 256 14.52 4.50 2.25
N ALA A 257 14.25 3.21 2.19
CA ALA A 257 13.03 2.66 1.61
C ALA A 257 12.65 1.34 2.25
N THR A 258 11.37 1.03 2.19
CA THR A 258 10.80 -0.27 2.59
C THR A 258 9.79 -0.75 1.56
N ASP A 259 9.59 -2.05 1.50
CA ASP A 259 8.48 -2.65 0.76
C ASP A 259 7.95 -3.88 1.46
N THR A 260 6.70 -4.23 1.18
CA THR A 260 6.02 -5.39 1.74
C THR A 260 5.36 -6.19 0.64
N ALA A 261 5.46 -7.52 0.71
CA ALA A 261 4.69 -8.42 -0.13
C ALA A 261 3.86 -9.35 0.74
N TRP A 262 2.55 -9.15 0.67
CA TRP A 262 1.56 -9.93 1.41
C TRP A 262 1.11 -11.13 0.59
N PRO A 263 0.76 -12.25 1.23
CA PRO A 263 0.14 -13.37 0.52
C PRO A 263 -1.23 -12.96 -0.01
N GLN A 264 -1.58 -13.45 -1.19
CA GLN A 264 -2.82 -13.10 -1.88
C GLN A 264 -3.78 -14.29 -1.95
N PRO A 265 -5.10 -14.04 -1.93
CA PRO A 265 -5.71 -12.74 -1.75
C PRO A 265 -5.81 -12.33 -0.27
N LEU A 266 -5.69 -11.05 -0.01
CA LEU A 266 -5.76 -10.50 1.36
C LEU A 266 -7.08 -10.83 2.09
N LYS A 267 -8.17 -11.06 1.36
CA LYS A 267 -9.50 -11.37 1.93
C LYS A 267 -9.54 -12.67 2.76
N TYR A 268 -8.56 -13.55 2.61
CA TYR A 268 -8.46 -14.80 3.36
C TYR A 268 -7.63 -14.66 4.64
N LEU A 269 -7.06 -13.48 4.89
CA LEU A 269 -6.23 -13.21 6.05
C LEU A 269 -7.07 -12.63 7.20
N ASP A 270 -6.66 -12.95 8.44
CA ASP A 270 -7.21 -12.30 9.62
C ASP A 270 -6.39 -11.04 9.97
N PHE A 271 -7.06 -9.90 9.94
CA PHE A 271 -6.49 -8.60 10.31
C PHE A 271 -7.06 -8.05 11.62
N SER A 272 -7.78 -8.85 12.41
CA SER A 272 -8.34 -8.40 13.67
C SER A 272 -7.24 -8.11 14.71
N SER A 273 -7.50 -7.16 15.61
CA SER A 273 -6.70 -6.89 16.83
C SER A 273 -5.18 -6.78 16.62
N ARG A 274 -4.75 -5.90 15.72
CA ARG A 274 -3.31 -5.72 15.40
C ARG A 274 -2.48 -5.03 16.49
N GLY A 275 -3.11 -4.49 17.55
CA GLY A 275 -2.41 -3.81 18.64
C GLY A 275 -1.72 -2.53 18.17
N VAL A 276 -2.41 -1.74 17.35
CA VAL A 276 -1.93 -0.44 16.85
C VAL A 276 -1.86 0.58 17.99
N SER A 277 -0.75 1.32 18.05
CA SER A 277 -0.55 2.47 18.95
C SER A 277 -0.31 3.72 18.11
N VAL A 278 -1.00 4.82 18.48
CA VAL A 278 -0.86 6.13 17.84
C VAL A 278 -0.58 7.15 18.92
N GLU A 279 0.62 7.72 18.93
CA GLU A 279 1.11 8.64 19.97
C GLU A 279 1.52 9.96 19.36
N TYR A 280 1.00 11.05 19.91
CA TYR A 280 1.38 12.41 19.50
C TYR A 280 2.59 12.92 20.27
N SER A 281 3.45 13.70 19.59
CA SER A 281 4.42 14.55 20.26
C SER A 281 3.70 15.61 21.13
N SER A 282 4.39 16.16 22.12
CA SER A 282 3.82 17.19 23.02
C SER A 282 3.33 18.42 22.26
N CYS A 283 3.98 18.80 21.18
CA CYS A 283 3.59 19.93 20.31
C CYS A 283 2.53 19.55 19.24
N LYS A 284 2.15 18.27 19.15
CA LYS A 284 1.19 17.74 18.16
C LYS A 284 1.56 17.98 16.68
N THR A 285 2.83 18.24 16.40
CA THR A 285 3.35 18.37 15.02
C THR A 285 3.88 17.07 14.46
N GLU A 286 3.89 16.03 15.28
CA GLU A 286 4.37 14.70 14.93
C GLU A 286 3.48 13.63 15.58
N VAL A 287 3.20 12.58 14.86
CA VAL A 287 2.53 11.38 15.36
C VAL A 287 3.39 10.16 15.07
N ARG A 288 3.49 9.27 16.05
CA ARG A 288 4.21 8.00 15.98
C ARG A 288 3.22 6.87 15.94
N VAL A 289 3.37 6.01 14.95
CA VAL A 289 2.48 4.86 14.74
C VAL A 289 3.30 3.59 14.81
N SER A 290 2.85 2.64 15.61
CA SER A 290 3.44 1.30 15.74
C SER A 290 2.37 0.24 15.90
N ALA A 291 2.72 -1.03 15.76
CA ALA A 291 1.80 -2.14 15.93
C ALA A 291 2.48 -3.36 16.53
N LYS A 292 1.69 -4.23 17.20
CA LYS A 292 2.17 -5.51 17.74
C LYS A 292 2.20 -6.61 16.69
N LEU A 293 1.31 -6.55 15.71
CA LEU A 293 1.17 -7.50 14.61
C LEU A 293 1.21 -6.75 13.28
N PRO A 294 1.57 -7.41 12.17
CA PRO A 294 1.59 -6.76 10.86
C PRO A 294 0.25 -6.10 10.51
N VAL A 295 0.28 -4.85 10.10
CA VAL A 295 -0.89 -4.04 9.72
C VAL A 295 -0.83 -3.74 8.24
N LYS A 296 -1.93 -4.00 7.53
CA LYS A 296 -2.09 -3.65 6.13
C LYS A 296 -2.87 -2.35 5.97
N GLY A 297 -2.32 -1.42 5.20
CA GLY A 297 -3.04 -0.24 4.74
C GLY A 297 -3.54 0.67 5.87
N PHE A 298 -2.67 1.01 6.83
CA PHE A 298 -2.98 2.01 7.85
C PHE A 298 -3.16 3.39 7.21
N VAL A 299 -4.26 4.07 7.54
CA VAL A 299 -4.63 5.38 6.96
C VAL A 299 -5.13 6.32 8.04
N PHE A 300 -4.57 7.53 8.08
CA PHE A 300 -5.21 8.68 8.72
C PHE A 300 -6.27 9.27 7.78
N SER A 301 -7.42 9.66 8.34
CA SER A 301 -8.44 10.40 7.57
C SER A 301 -7.95 11.83 7.35
N GLU A 302 -7.70 12.17 6.09
CA GLU A 302 -7.29 13.53 5.72
C GLU A 302 -8.49 14.42 5.42
N THR A 303 -8.33 15.70 5.73
CA THR A 303 -9.31 16.76 5.49
C THR A 303 -8.63 17.95 4.83
N GLN A 304 -9.40 18.84 4.23
CA GLN A 304 -8.88 20.03 3.58
C GLN A 304 -8.02 20.88 4.54
N GLY A 305 -6.83 21.24 4.09
CA GLY A 305 -5.88 22.03 4.86
C GLY A 305 -5.01 21.24 5.85
N LEU A 306 -5.23 19.93 6.01
CA LEU A 306 -4.33 19.04 6.73
C LEU A 306 -3.19 18.62 5.80
N GLU A 307 -1.96 18.67 6.28
CA GLU A 307 -0.79 18.21 5.58
C GLU A 307 -0.09 17.10 6.39
N LEU A 308 0.05 15.93 5.81
CA LEU A 308 0.81 14.82 6.38
C LEU A 308 2.06 14.58 5.55
N SER A 309 3.17 14.23 6.21
CA SER A 309 4.40 13.86 5.50
C SER A 309 4.32 12.49 4.84
N ASP A 310 3.49 11.59 5.38
CA ASP A 310 3.20 10.26 4.81
C ASP A 310 1.83 9.76 5.30
N ASN A 311 1.21 8.85 4.52
CA ASN A 311 -0.07 8.22 4.85
C ASN A 311 -0.26 6.96 3.99
N GLY A 312 -1.19 6.07 4.36
CA GLY A 312 -1.48 4.87 3.60
C GLY A 312 -0.29 3.91 3.53
N PHE A 313 0.21 3.46 4.67
CA PHE A 313 1.37 2.58 4.78
C PHE A 313 1.06 1.30 5.55
N ASP A 314 1.89 0.28 5.34
CA ASP A 314 1.87 -0.93 6.14
C ASP A 314 2.77 -0.75 7.37
N ILE A 315 2.51 -1.49 8.46
CA ILE A 315 3.31 -1.41 9.68
C ILE A 315 3.76 -2.81 10.06
N MET A 316 5.06 -2.98 10.27
CA MET A 316 5.62 -4.23 10.77
C MET A 316 5.93 -4.13 12.27
N PRO A 317 5.83 -5.25 13.02
CA PRO A 317 6.20 -5.28 14.44
C PRO A 317 7.64 -4.79 14.65
N GLY A 318 7.81 -3.94 15.68
CA GLY A 318 9.12 -3.35 16.00
C GLY A 318 9.46 -2.07 15.24
N GLU A 319 8.65 -1.69 14.24
CA GLU A 319 8.81 -0.42 13.53
C GLU A 319 8.00 0.70 14.17
N VAL A 320 8.50 1.92 14.04
CA VAL A 320 7.79 3.14 14.42
C VAL A 320 7.77 4.07 13.21
N HIS A 321 6.58 4.27 12.65
CA HIS A 321 6.38 5.25 11.58
C HIS A 321 6.15 6.63 12.18
N VAL A 322 6.95 7.59 11.76
CA VAL A 322 6.85 8.98 12.20
C VAL A 322 6.22 9.80 11.09
N VAL A 323 5.06 10.39 11.37
CA VAL A 323 4.34 11.24 10.43
C VAL A 323 4.32 12.66 10.97
N HIS A 324 4.87 13.60 10.21
CA HIS A 324 4.80 15.02 10.54
C HIS A 324 3.45 15.59 10.11
N ILE A 325 2.88 16.43 10.97
CA ILE A 325 1.57 17.04 10.80
C ILE A 325 1.76 18.54 10.61
N GLY A 326 1.24 19.08 9.53
CA GLY A 326 1.27 20.51 9.20
C GLY A 326 -0.07 20.98 8.62
N GLY A 327 -0.04 22.21 8.11
CA GLY A 327 -1.20 22.84 7.50
C GLY A 327 -2.13 23.56 8.45
N SER A 328 -3.12 24.27 7.90
CA SER A 328 -4.12 25.05 8.66
C SER A 328 -5.23 24.18 9.26
N GLY A 329 -5.37 22.93 8.77
CA GLY A 329 -6.39 21.97 9.20
C GLY A 329 -5.96 21.09 10.38
N VAL A 330 -4.92 21.48 11.13
CA VAL A 330 -4.44 20.69 12.29
C VAL A 330 -5.57 20.48 13.29
N ALA A 331 -6.06 19.27 13.38
CA ALA A 331 -7.19 18.92 14.21
C ALA A 331 -6.85 19.07 15.70
N LYS A 332 -7.55 19.94 16.41
CA LYS A 332 -7.47 20.04 17.88
C LYS A 332 -7.90 18.75 18.57
N ALA A 333 -8.67 17.90 17.90
CA ALA A 333 -9.32 16.71 18.44
C ALA A 333 -8.57 15.37 18.17
N GLY A 334 -7.43 15.40 17.48
CA GLY A 334 -6.74 14.18 17.05
C GLY A 334 -7.20 13.69 15.67
N LEU A 335 -6.34 12.89 15.02
CA LEU A 335 -6.63 12.29 13.71
C LEU A 335 -7.39 10.98 13.90
N SER A 336 -8.45 10.78 13.12
CA SER A 336 -9.07 9.48 13.01
C SER A 336 -8.24 8.60 12.06
N TRP A 337 -8.21 7.31 12.35
CA TRP A 337 -7.43 6.36 11.58
C TRP A 337 -8.12 5.00 11.47
N THR A 338 -7.73 4.23 10.47
CA THR A 338 -8.20 2.87 10.25
C THR A 338 -7.13 2.04 9.53
N TYR A 339 -7.37 0.74 9.39
CA TYR A 339 -6.55 -0.19 8.62
C TYR A 339 -7.42 -1.32 8.07
N VAL A 340 -6.89 -2.14 7.16
CA VAL A 340 -7.64 -3.28 6.59
C VAL A 340 -8.04 -4.25 7.70
N GLY A 341 -9.33 -4.50 7.84
CA GLY A 341 -9.91 -5.38 8.85
C GLY A 341 -10.15 -4.74 10.22
N ALA A 342 -9.90 -3.43 10.39
CA ALA A 342 -10.34 -2.71 11.59
C ALA A 342 -11.87 -2.77 11.73
N GLU A 343 -12.34 -3.02 12.95
CA GLU A 343 -13.79 -3.11 13.20
C GLU A 343 -14.47 -1.73 13.15
N ARG A 344 -13.74 -0.68 13.51
CA ARG A 344 -14.21 0.73 13.53
C ARG A 344 -13.07 1.68 13.22
N THR A 345 -13.41 2.83 12.69
CA THR A 345 -12.47 3.97 12.64
C THR A 345 -12.18 4.44 14.07
N GLU A 346 -10.92 4.47 14.45
CA GLU A 346 -10.50 4.93 15.78
C GLU A 346 -10.08 6.40 15.73
N VAL A 347 -10.19 7.09 16.86
CA VAL A 347 -9.69 8.45 17.03
C VAL A 347 -8.49 8.38 17.97
N ALA A 348 -7.35 8.87 17.52
CA ALA A 348 -6.16 8.94 18.34
C ALA A 348 -6.39 9.93 19.50
N ALA A 349 -6.52 9.40 20.70
CA ALA A 349 -6.68 10.22 21.91
C ALA A 349 -5.36 10.91 22.26
N SER A 350 -5.40 12.22 22.46
CA SER A 350 -4.32 12.92 23.14
C SER A 350 -4.32 12.51 24.62
N ARG A 351 -3.56 11.48 24.99
CA ARG A 351 -3.30 11.23 26.42
C ARG A 351 -2.30 12.26 26.91
N PRO A 352 -2.65 13.11 27.93
CA PRO A 352 -1.63 13.79 28.66
C PRO A 352 -0.81 12.73 29.42
N LYS A 353 0.49 12.69 29.24
CA LYS A 353 1.36 11.98 30.19
C LYS A 353 1.19 12.67 31.54
N LEU A 354 0.72 11.91 32.54
CA LEU A 354 0.84 12.24 33.96
C LEU A 354 2.31 12.29 34.35
#